data_06c067086bde60100a9a71a08233f9ac
#
_entry.id   06c067086bde60100a9a71a08233f9ac
#
_cell.length_a   1.000
_cell.length_b   1.000
_cell.length_c   1.000
_cell.angle_alpha   90.00
_cell.angle_beta   90.00
_cell.angle_gamma   90.00
#
_symmetry.space_group_name_H-M   'P 1'
#
loop_
_entity.id
_entity.type
_entity.pdbx_description
1 polymer ?
#
loop_
_entity_poly.entity_id
_entity_poly.type
_entity_poly.pdbx_seq_one_letter_code
_entity_poly.pdbx_strand_id
1 'polypeptide(L)'
;MLERLFENNSARYCDCSAPESLPGVKKKSFVLPFRGGEIWFEHLDGMYQYTGLVIQKLKNDSHTFLLPSKPSQIGFVLDETLVTKALVEEIATLICDERKKFMCVCFIGTDSKIQKMFRNALHNRSRFAFSFINDFEQAKEWLVSESTCD
;
A
#
# COMPACT_ATOMS: atom_id res chain seq x y z
N MET A 1 -10.57 -23.35 1.21
CA MET A 1 -9.46 -23.97 0.77
C MET A 1 -8.21 -23.16 0.87
N LEU A 2 -8.20 -22.04 0.28
CA LEU A 2 -7.05 -21.22 0.39
C LEU A 2 -6.79 -20.94 1.83
N GLU A 3 -7.81 -20.66 2.56
CA GLU A 3 -7.66 -20.45 3.91
C GLU A 3 -6.95 -21.49 4.57
N ARG A 4 -7.30 -22.73 4.34
CA ARG A 4 -6.66 -23.77 4.96
C ARG A 4 -5.22 -23.84 4.59
N LEU A 5 -4.90 -23.55 3.38
CA LEU A 5 -3.56 -23.60 2.98
C LEU A 5 -2.79 -22.63 3.77
N PHE A 6 -3.30 -21.45 3.96
CA PHE A 6 -2.57 -20.50 4.67
C PHE A 6 -2.48 -20.84 6.09
N GLU A 7 -3.47 -21.29 6.68
CA GLU A 7 -3.41 -21.59 8.01
C GLU A 7 -2.50 -22.65 8.33
N ASN A 8 -2.53 -23.66 7.60
CA ASN A 8 -1.72 -24.76 7.91
C ASN A 8 -0.42 -24.41 7.67
N ASN A 9 -0.22 -23.56 6.77
CA ASN A 9 0.97 -23.34 6.50
C ASN A 9 1.36 -22.26 7.01
N SER A 10 0.56 -21.64 7.54
CA SER A 10 0.94 -20.55 8.02
C SER A 10 2.01 -20.86 8.60
N ALA A 11 1.95 -21.84 8.78
CA ALA A 11 2.96 -22.17 9.28
C ALA A 11 3.69 -22.54 8.20
N ARG A 12 3.30 -23.04 7.38
CA ARG A 12 3.99 -23.51 6.49
C ARG A 12 3.94 -22.88 5.37
N TYR A 13 3.56 -22.29 5.17
CA TYR A 13 3.61 -21.78 4.28
C TYR A 13 4.12 -20.94 4.12
N CYS A 14 4.46 -20.91 4.19
CA CYS A 14 4.86 -20.24 3.94
C CYS A 14 5.48 -20.27 3.06
N ASP A 15 5.59 -20.84 2.52
CA ASP A 15 6.13 -20.94 1.83
C ASP A 15 6.75 -20.57 1.13
N CYS A 16 6.62 -20.56 0.91
CA CYS A 16 7.54 -19.92 0.65
C CYS A 16 8.14 -20.13 -0.63
N SER A 17 8.02 -21.10 -1.25
CA SER A 17 8.65 -21.33 -2.48
C SER A 17 7.93 -20.59 -3.57
N ALA A 18 6.75 -20.17 -3.33
CA ALA A 18 6.00 -19.55 -4.34
C ALA A 18 6.41 -18.15 -4.70
N PRO A 19 7.04 -17.44 -3.86
CA PRO A 19 7.32 -16.06 -4.10
C PRO A 19 7.92 -15.70 -5.42
N GLU A 20 8.83 -16.47 -5.89
CA GLU A 20 9.49 -16.10 -7.09
C GLU A 20 8.65 -16.12 -8.33
N SER A 21 7.55 -16.82 -8.33
CA SER A 21 6.74 -16.89 -9.51
C SER A 21 5.58 -15.90 -9.47
N LEU A 22 5.45 -15.10 -8.43
CA LEU A 22 4.34 -14.20 -8.33
C LEU A 22 4.69 -12.86 -8.96
N PRO A 23 3.87 -12.34 -9.85
CA PRO A 23 4.16 -11.06 -10.48
C PRO A 23 4.37 -9.92 -9.49
N GLY A 24 3.56 -9.89 -8.45
CA GLY A 24 3.66 -8.82 -7.47
C GLY A 24 4.97 -8.80 -6.73
N VAL A 25 5.55 -9.97 -6.52
CA VAL A 25 6.80 -10.04 -5.80
C VAL A 25 7.92 -9.43 -6.62
N LYS A 26 7.80 -9.46 -7.94
CA LYS A 26 8.85 -8.92 -8.79
C LYS A 26 8.68 -7.45 -9.06
N LYS A 27 7.53 -6.88 -8.73
CA LYS A 27 7.33 -5.46 -8.97
C LYS A 27 8.04 -4.68 -7.90
N LYS A 28 8.67 -3.61 -8.28
CA LYS A 28 9.36 -2.78 -7.34
C LYS A 28 8.61 -1.50 -7.12
N SER A 29 8.53 -1.07 -5.88
CA SER A 29 7.97 0.22 -5.55
C SER A 29 8.96 1.28 -6.00
N PHE A 30 8.47 2.42 -6.39
CA PHE A 30 9.35 3.40 -7.01
C PHE A 30 8.82 4.83 -6.89
N VAL A 31 9.70 5.78 -7.15
CA VAL A 31 9.36 7.19 -7.20
C VAL A 31 9.03 7.53 -8.63
N LEU A 32 7.86 8.12 -8.85
CA LEU A 32 7.44 8.54 -10.19
C LEU A 32 7.37 10.05 -10.26
N PRO A 33 8.19 10.69 -11.10
CA PRO A 33 8.03 12.11 -11.31
C PRO A 33 6.80 12.35 -12.18
N PHE A 34 5.97 13.31 -11.82
CA PHE A 34 4.76 13.58 -12.59
C PHE A 34 4.37 15.05 -12.41
N ARG A 35 4.34 15.78 -13.51
CA ARG A 35 3.87 17.17 -13.54
C ARG A 35 4.51 18.04 -12.47
N GLY A 36 5.81 17.92 -12.35
CA GLY A 36 6.54 18.76 -11.41
C GLY A 36 6.57 18.29 -9.99
N GLY A 37 5.91 17.18 -9.70
CA GLY A 37 5.95 16.61 -8.36
C GLY A 37 6.52 15.22 -8.41
N GLU A 38 6.57 14.56 -7.26
CA GLU A 38 7.04 13.20 -7.17
C GLU A 38 6.08 12.40 -6.32
N ILE A 39 5.85 11.16 -6.69
CA ILE A 39 4.95 10.26 -5.98
C ILE A 39 5.67 8.96 -5.70
N TRP A 40 5.54 8.44 -4.50
CA TRP A 40 6.02 7.09 -4.23
C TRP A 40 4.85 6.14 -4.48
N PHE A 41 5.04 5.16 -5.36
CA PHE A 41 4.03 4.12 -5.56
C PHE A 41 4.49 2.85 -4.89
N GLU A 42 3.76 2.47 -3.87
CA GLU A 42 4.04 1.24 -3.14
C GLU A 42 3.26 0.13 -3.83
N HIS A 43 3.96 -0.73 -4.54
CA HIS A 43 3.34 -1.80 -5.29
C HIS A 43 3.15 -3.02 -4.42
N LEU A 44 1.91 -3.20 -3.97
CA LEU A 44 1.53 -4.38 -3.20
C LEU A 44 0.51 -5.20 -3.99
N ASP A 45 0.45 -4.97 -5.30
CA ASP A 45 -0.52 -5.65 -6.16
C ASP A 45 0.00 -7.00 -6.62
N GLY A 46 -0.92 -7.86 -7.02
CA GLY A 46 -0.55 -9.16 -7.56
C GLY A 46 0.01 -10.12 -6.55
N MET A 47 -0.26 -9.90 -5.27
CA MET A 47 0.26 -10.78 -4.22
C MET A 47 -0.77 -11.83 -3.82
N TYR A 48 -1.97 -11.74 -4.41
CA TYR A 48 -3.02 -12.72 -4.22
C TYR A 48 -3.25 -13.06 -2.73
N GLN A 49 -3.23 -14.32 -2.38
CA GLN A 49 -3.53 -14.75 -1.02
C GLN A 49 -2.29 -14.88 -0.13
N TYR A 50 -1.15 -14.43 -0.61
CA TYR A 50 0.09 -14.55 0.18
C TYR A 50 0.24 -13.38 1.14
N THR A 51 -0.61 -13.34 2.15
CA THR A 51 -0.73 -12.20 3.04
C THR A 51 0.54 -11.90 3.83
N GLY A 52 1.29 -12.93 4.17
CA GLY A 52 2.54 -12.70 4.90
C GLY A 52 3.59 -12.03 4.04
N LEU A 53 3.60 -12.36 2.74
CA LEU A 53 4.59 -11.77 1.85
C LEU A 53 4.29 -10.31 1.58
N VAL A 54 3.00 -9.94 1.47
CA VAL A 54 2.67 -8.56 1.18
C VAL A 54 3.04 -7.67 2.38
N ILE A 55 2.85 -8.16 3.60
CA ILE A 55 3.22 -7.40 4.77
C ILE A 55 4.73 -7.27 4.87
N GLN A 56 5.44 -8.35 4.53
CA GLN A 56 6.89 -8.31 4.55
C GLN A 56 7.43 -7.31 3.54
N LYS A 57 6.85 -7.31 2.33
CA LYS A 57 7.29 -6.35 1.31
C LYS A 57 7.03 -4.93 1.78
N LEU A 58 5.85 -4.70 2.37
CA LEU A 58 5.50 -3.38 2.86
C LEU A 58 6.51 -2.92 3.92
N LYS A 59 6.84 -3.79 4.85
CA LYS A 59 7.77 -3.41 5.90
C LYS A 59 9.16 -3.14 5.35
N ASN A 60 9.60 -3.94 4.40
CA ASN A 60 10.90 -3.72 3.79
C ASN A 60 10.92 -2.39 3.04
N ASP A 61 9.88 -2.11 2.25
CA ASP A 61 9.84 -0.88 1.47
C ASP A 61 9.68 0.35 2.37
N SER A 62 9.10 0.19 3.56
CA SER A 62 8.89 1.32 4.45
C SER A 62 10.20 1.95 4.90
N HIS A 63 11.28 1.18 4.93
CA HIS A 63 12.58 1.73 5.29
C HIS A 63 12.99 2.81 4.29
N THR A 64 12.48 2.75 3.08
CA THR A 64 12.77 3.75 2.07
C THR A 64 11.73 4.86 2.07
N PHE A 65 10.44 4.52 1.99
CA PHE A 65 9.46 5.57 1.78
C PHE A 65 9.23 6.43 3.03
N LEU A 66 9.68 5.98 4.19
CA LEU A 66 9.58 6.81 5.38
C LEU A 66 10.75 7.78 5.51
N LEU A 67 11.72 7.73 4.60
CA LEU A 67 12.83 8.67 4.65
C LEU A 67 12.34 10.07 4.29
N PRO A 68 12.84 11.10 4.98
CA PRO A 68 12.41 12.47 4.69
C PRO A 68 12.71 12.90 3.26
N SER A 69 13.71 12.29 2.63
CA SER A 69 14.10 12.66 1.27
C SER A 69 13.18 12.08 0.21
N LYS A 70 12.27 11.19 0.59
CA LYS A 70 11.36 10.59 -0.38
C LYS A 70 10.05 11.35 -0.42
N PRO A 71 9.23 11.15 -1.47
CA PRO A 71 8.01 11.94 -1.63
C PRO A 71 7.04 11.86 -0.46
N SER A 72 6.28 12.93 -0.25
CA SER A 72 5.23 12.97 0.75
C SER A 72 3.89 12.55 0.16
N GLN A 73 3.83 12.30 -1.14
CA GLN A 73 2.65 11.82 -1.80
C GLN A 73 2.87 10.35 -2.07
N ILE A 74 1.98 9.49 -1.60
CA ILE A 74 2.17 8.06 -1.74
C ILE A 74 0.89 7.40 -2.23
N GLY A 75 1.04 6.47 -3.17
CA GLY A 75 -0.06 5.65 -3.65
C GLY A 75 0.20 4.20 -3.34
N PHE A 76 -0.80 3.52 -2.80
CA PHE A 76 -0.69 2.09 -2.52
C PHE A 76 -1.50 1.35 -3.57
N VAL A 77 -0.84 0.50 -4.36
CA VAL A 77 -1.50 -0.27 -5.41
C VAL A 77 -1.81 -1.64 -4.85
N LEU A 78 -3.09 -1.96 -4.75
CA LEU A 78 -3.54 -3.17 -4.07
C LEU A 78 -4.33 -4.14 -4.97
N ASP A 79 -4.32 -3.91 -6.27
CA ASP A 79 -5.05 -4.77 -7.19
C ASP A 79 -4.61 -6.22 -7.07
N GLU A 80 -5.56 -7.12 -7.10
CA GLU A 80 -5.27 -8.56 -7.06
C GLU A 80 -4.46 -8.99 -5.86
N THR A 81 -4.72 -8.40 -4.72
CA THR A 81 -4.10 -8.78 -3.47
C THR A 81 -5.20 -8.87 -2.43
N LEU A 82 -5.18 -9.94 -1.66
CA LEU A 82 -6.14 -10.09 -0.57
C LEU A 82 -5.76 -9.10 0.53
N VAL A 83 -6.61 -8.12 0.74
CA VAL A 83 -6.33 -7.08 1.73
C VAL A 83 -6.97 -7.50 3.04
N THR A 84 -6.14 -7.86 4.00
CA THR A 84 -6.62 -8.30 5.30
C THR A 84 -6.63 -7.14 6.26
N LYS A 85 -7.29 -7.33 7.40
CA LYS A 85 -7.30 -6.31 8.43
C LYS A 85 -5.88 -6.06 8.93
N ALA A 86 -5.06 -7.10 9.00
CA ALA A 86 -3.67 -6.95 9.43
C ALA A 86 -2.88 -6.06 8.47
N LEU A 87 -3.10 -6.21 7.16
CA LEU A 87 -2.42 -5.37 6.19
C LEU A 87 -2.89 -3.92 6.32
N VAL A 88 -4.19 -3.72 6.49
CA VAL A 88 -4.73 -2.36 6.62
C VAL A 88 -4.12 -1.68 7.85
N GLU A 89 -4.04 -2.41 8.97
CA GLU A 89 -3.47 -1.83 10.18
C GLU A 89 -1.99 -1.53 10.03
N GLU A 90 -1.28 -2.39 9.32
CA GLU A 90 0.15 -2.16 9.11
C GLU A 90 0.36 -0.90 8.26
N ILE A 91 -0.44 -0.75 7.20
CA ILE A 91 -0.33 0.43 6.34
C ILE A 91 -0.68 1.67 7.16
N ALA A 92 -1.77 1.61 7.92
CA ALA A 92 -2.21 2.77 8.71
C ALA A 92 -1.13 3.18 9.70
N THR A 93 -0.51 2.20 10.35
CA THR A 93 0.53 2.50 11.32
C THR A 93 1.72 3.18 10.66
N LEU A 94 2.09 2.72 9.47
CA LEU A 94 3.24 3.30 8.80
C LEU A 94 2.98 4.72 8.28
N ILE A 95 1.81 4.97 7.71
CA ILE A 95 1.56 6.30 7.15
C ILE A 95 1.16 7.31 8.21
N CYS A 96 0.80 6.86 9.39
CA CYS A 96 0.52 7.77 10.50
C CYS A 96 1.69 7.89 11.45
N ASP A 97 2.84 7.34 11.08
CA ASP A 97 4.04 7.38 11.89
C ASP A 97 4.57 8.80 11.98
N GLU A 98 5.00 9.21 13.15
CA GLU A 98 5.47 10.58 13.35
C GLU A 98 6.78 10.87 12.67
N ARG A 99 7.51 9.85 12.25
CA ARG A 99 8.79 10.07 11.59
C ARG A 99 8.63 10.79 10.25
N LYS A 100 7.47 10.66 9.62
CA LYS A 100 7.25 11.29 8.32
C LYS A 100 5.83 11.78 8.21
N LYS A 101 5.68 13.02 7.74
CA LYS A 101 4.36 13.57 7.53
C LYS A 101 4.02 13.46 6.07
N PHE A 102 3.07 12.61 5.72
CA PHE A 102 2.60 12.52 4.35
C PHE A 102 1.59 13.64 4.10
N MET A 103 1.54 14.13 2.88
CA MET A 103 0.60 15.17 2.51
C MET A 103 -0.65 14.57 1.91
N CYS A 104 -0.52 13.59 1.06
CA CYS A 104 -1.68 12.90 0.51
C CYS A 104 -1.38 11.44 0.23
N VAL A 105 -2.39 10.62 0.37
CA VAL A 105 -2.28 9.17 0.24
C VAL A 105 -3.44 8.69 -0.62
N CYS A 106 -3.16 7.84 -1.58
CA CYS A 106 -4.20 7.28 -2.44
C CYS A 106 -4.14 5.76 -2.41
N PHE A 107 -5.30 5.13 -2.31
CA PHE A 107 -5.38 3.67 -2.34
C PHE A 107 -6.02 3.26 -3.66
N ILE A 108 -5.34 2.42 -4.43
CA ILE A 108 -5.73 2.01 -5.77
C ILE A 108 -6.07 0.53 -5.76
N GLY A 109 -7.18 0.17 -6.37
CA GLY A 109 -7.56 -1.24 -6.44
C GLY A 109 -8.33 -1.72 -5.22
N THR A 110 -9.21 -0.89 -4.67
CA THR A 110 -9.94 -1.24 -3.47
C THR A 110 -11.44 -1.29 -3.75
N ASP A 111 -12.14 -2.22 -3.12
CA ASP A 111 -13.61 -2.27 -3.20
C ASP A 111 -14.18 -1.58 -1.95
N SER A 112 -15.51 -1.53 -1.85
CA SER A 112 -16.14 -0.79 -0.77
C SER A 112 -15.83 -1.37 0.60
N LYS A 113 -15.64 -2.68 0.70
CA LYS A 113 -15.35 -3.30 1.98
C LYS A 113 -13.94 -2.89 2.44
N ILE A 114 -12.99 -2.92 1.52
CA ILE A 114 -11.62 -2.54 1.84
C ILE A 114 -11.55 -1.06 2.19
N GLN A 115 -12.28 -0.23 1.44
CA GLN A 115 -12.31 1.20 1.70
C GLN A 115 -12.83 1.48 3.11
N LYS A 116 -13.85 0.72 3.55
CA LYS A 116 -14.38 0.91 4.87
C LYS A 116 -13.35 0.54 5.92
N MET A 117 -12.59 -0.53 5.67
CA MET A 117 -11.55 -0.94 6.60
C MET A 117 -10.50 0.16 6.76
N PHE A 118 -10.11 0.79 5.67
CA PHE A 118 -9.13 1.86 5.73
C PHE A 118 -9.72 3.09 6.44
N ARG A 119 -10.97 3.44 6.15
CA ARG A 119 -11.58 4.59 6.82
C ARG A 119 -11.62 4.38 8.32
N ASN A 120 -11.94 3.16 8.75
CA ASN A 120 -11.99 2.86 10.17
C ASN A 120 -10.60 2.92 10.79
N ALA A 121 -9.61 2.38 10.09
CA ALA A 121 -8.25 2.35 10.63
C ALA A 121 -7.63 3.74 10.71
N LEU A 122 -8.04 4.63 9.81
CA LEU A 122 -7.45 5.97 9.75
C LEU A 122 -8.26 7.01 10.54
N HIS A 123 -9.39 6.60 11.11
CA HIS A 123 -10.25 7.52 11.83
C HIS A 123 -9.50 8.15 13.01
N ASN A 124 -9.47 9.47 13.04
CA ASN A 124 -8.81 10.23 14.10
C ASN A 124 -7.29 10.03 14.18
N ARG A 125 -6.70 9.42 13.16
CA ARG A 125 -5.25 9.23 13.16
C ARG A 125 -4.58 9.99 12.04
N SER A 126 -5.25 10.09 10.88
CA SER A 126 -4.60 10.66 9.71
C SER A 126 -4.58 12.18 9.78
N ARG A 127 -3.49 12.77 9.31
CA ARG A 127 -3.37 14.21 9.22
C ARG A 127 -3.13 14.59 7.77
N PHE A 128 -3.51 13.72 6.87
CA PHE A 128 -3.28 13.92 5.44
C PHE A 128 -4.60 13.71 4.71
N ALA A 129 -4.67 14.19 3.48
CA ALA A 129 -5.82 13.91 2.63
C ALA A 129 -5.65 12.50 2.08
N PHE A 130 -6.70 11.71 2.03
CA PHE A 130 -6.59 10.40 1.40
C PHE A 130 -7.81 10.14 0.54
N SER A 131 -7.65 9.29 -0.47
CA SER A 131 -8.71 9.00 -1.41
C SER A 131 -8.59 7.58 -1.92
N PHE A 132 -9.68 7.05 -2.47
CA PHE A 132 -9.71 5.73 -3.07
C PHE A 132 -10.01 5.93 -4.55
N ILE A 133 -9.01 5.72 -5.40
CA ILE A 133 -9.17 5.92 -6.84
C ILE A 133 -8.63 4.67 -7.51
N ASN A 134 -9.49 3.96 -8.24
CA ASN A 134 -9.06 2.67 -8.80
C ASN A 134 -8.40 2.76 -10.17
N ASP A 135 -8.31 3.95 -10.74
CA ASP A 135 -7.63 4.14 -12.01
C ASP A 135 -6.27 4.77 -11.69
N PHE A 136 -5.19 4.08 -12.07
CA PHE A 136 -3.85 4.51 -11.77
C PHE A 136 -3.54 5.91 -12.31
N GLU A 137 -4.00 6.21 -13.52
CA GLU A 137 -3.73 7.53 -14.11
C GLU A 137 -4.46 8.64 -13.35
N GLN A 138 -5.70 8.37 -12.95
CA GLN A 138 -6.44 9.37 -12.19
C GLN A 138 -5.85 9.52 -10.80
N ALA A 139 -5.30 8.46 -10.22
CA ALA A 139 -4.67 8.54 -8.91
C ALA A 139 -3.45 9.45 -8.97
N LYS A 140 -2.66 9.35 -10.05
CA LYS A 140 -1.50 10.22 -10.21
C LYS A 140 -1.92 11.68 -10.24
N GLU A 141 -2.99 11.96 -11.00
CA GLU A 141 -3.47 13.33 -11.13
C GLU A 141 -3.91 13.86 -9.78
N TRP A 142 -4.65 13.05 -9.03
CA TRP A 142 -5.15 13.48 -7.74
C TRP A 142 -4.01 13.73 -6.75
N LEU A 143 -3.03 12.83 -6.72
CA LEU A 143 -1.94 12.95 -5.77
C LEU A 143 -1.14 14.23 -6.00
N VAL A 144 -0.92 14.59 -7.26
CA VAL A 144 -0.16 15.78 -7.56
C VAL A 144 -0.99 17.05 -7.34
N SER A 145 -2.27 17.04 -7.77
CA SER A 145 -3.07 18.23 -7.63
C SER A 145 -3.40 18.52 -6.17
N GLU A 146 -3.59 17.48 -5.37
CA GLU A 146 -3.91 17.68 -3.99
C GLU A 146 -2.72 18.28 -3.25
N SER A 147 -1.51 17.87 -3.61
CA SER A 147 -0.33 18.41 -2.94
C SER A 147 -0.05 19.85 -3.33
N THR A 148 -0.58 20.32 -4.46
CA THR A 148 -0.34 21.67 -4.87
C THR A 148 -1.46 22.62 -4.47
N CYS A 149 -2.53 22.10 -3.92
CA CYS A 149 -3.64 22.92 -3.52
C CYS A 149 -3.44 23.62 -2.21
N ASP A 150 -2.36 23.42 -1.59
CA ASP A 150 -2.16 24.13 -0.36
C ASP A 150 -1.54 25.46 -0.61
#